data_75178f4b31fd845b91847fb0f7074ac9
#
_entry.id   75178f4b31fd845b91847fb0f7074ac9
#
_cell.length_a   1.000
_cell.length_b   1.000
_cell.length_c   1.000
_cell.angle_alpha   90.00
_cell.angle_beta   90.00
_cell.angle_gamma   90.00
#
_symmetry.space_group_name_H-M   'P 1'
#
loop_
_entity.id
_entity.type
_entity.pdbx_description
1 polymer ?
#
loop_
_entity_poly.entity_id
_entity_poly.type
_entity_poly.pdbx_seq_one_letter_code
_entity_poly.pdbx_strand_id
1 'polypeptide(L)'
;MKQISTRFSIAVHTLSLIAVTPDCTGDFIAGSVNTNPVIIRRIMGMLKKAGLVDVRPGVGGAALLKEPDRITLLDVYRAVNVAEENQLFRIHENSNIACPVGRNIENVLQAELKDAQLAMEHRLAQTTLSQLIEKFQ
;
A
#
# COMPACT_ATOMS: atom_id res chain seq x y z
N MET A 1 18.96 4.75 -0.14
CA MET A 1 18.04 4.02 0.73
C MET A 1 16.68 3.92 0.08
N LYS A 2 16.17 2.70 -0.05
CA LYS A 2 14.84 2.53 -0.61
C LYS A 2 13.78 2.79 0.45
N GLN A 3 12.89 3.68 0.15
CA GLN A 3 11.75 3.97 0.99
C GLN A 3 10.62 2.99 0.67
N ILE A 4 9.72 2.80 1.63
CA ILE A 4 8.44 2.18 1.34
C ILE A 4 7.79 3.05 0.27
N SER A 5 7.28 2.43 -0.77
CA SER A 5 6.83 3.11 -1.98
C SER A 5 5.80 4.21 -1.69
N THR A 6 5.92 5.34 -2.38
CA THR A 6 4.90 6.40 -2.36
C THR A 6 3.56 5.90 -2.87
N ARG A 7 3.52 4.76 -3.57
CA ARG A 7 2.27 4.14 -4.00
C ARG A 7 1.32 3.90 -2.84
N PHE A 8 1.84 3.50 -1.70
CA PHE A 8 1.02 3.28 -0.51
C PHE A 8 0.34 4.58 -0.07
N SER A 9 1.10 5.65 0.05
CA SER A 9 0.57 6.97 0.43
C SER A 9 -0.47 7.46 -0.58
N ILE A 10 -0.18 7.34 -1.86
CA ILE A 10 -1.11 7.74 -2.93
C ILE A 10 -2.38 6.91 -2.89
N ALA A 11 -2.25 5.60 -2.62
CA ALA A 11 -3.42 4.72 -2.54
C ALA A 11 -4.33 5.08 -1.37
N VAL A 12 -3.75 5.38 -0.21
CA VAL A 12 -4.53 5.83 0.96
C VAL A 12 -5.24 7.15 0.66
N HIS A 13 -4.52 8.09 0.05
CA HIS A 13 -5.08 9.39 -0.35
C HIS A 13 -6.26 9.18 -1.32
N THR A 14 -6.06 8.33 -2.33
CA THR A 14 -7.07 8.02 -3.34
C THR A 14 -8.33 7.42 -2.72
N LEU A 15 -8.16 6.42 -1.86
CA LEU A 15 -9.30 5.77 -1.21
C LEU A 15 -10.06 6.73 -0.30
N SER A 16 -9.33 7.61 0.39
CA SER A 16 -9.94 8.62 1.25
C SER A 16 -10.81 9.58 0.44
N LEU A 17 -10.33 10.03 -0.73
CA LEU A 17 -11.10 10.90 -1.61
C LEU A 17 -12.36 10.19 -2.13
N ILE A 18 -12.22 8.95 -2.55
CA ILE A 18 -13.36 8.17 -3.07
C ILE A 18 -14.43 8.00 -1.99
N ALA A 19 -14.00 7.81 -0.75
CA ALA A 19 -14.92 7.63 0.37
C ALA A 19 -15.76 8.88 0.65
N VAL A 20 -15.19 10.08 0.47
CA VAL A 20 -15.87 11.33 0.87
C VAL A 20 -16.37 12.16 -0.31
N THR A 21 -16.04 11.77 -1.54
CA THR A 21 -16.39 12.55 -2.73
C THR A 21 -17.28 11.74 -3.66
N PRO A 22 -18.56 12.15 -3.85
CA PRO A 22 -19.40 11.48 -4.85
C PRO A 22 -18.82 11.66 -6.26
N ASP A 23 -18.97 10.64 -7.08
CA ASP A 23 -18.53 10.67 -8.48
C ASP A 23 -17.06 11.11 -8.65
N CYS A 24 -16.19 10.57 -7.79
CA CYS A 24 -14.78 10.92 -7.76
C CYS A 24 -14.07 10.42 -9.02
N THR A 25 -13.61 11.36 -9.87
CA THR A 25 -12.94 11.02 -11.13
C THR A 25 -11.44 10.88 -10.93
N GLY A 26 -10.78 10.19 -11.89
CA GLY A 26 -9.33 10.08 -11.88
C GLY A 26 -8.62 11.42 -11.96
N ASP A 27 -9.17 12.35 -12.74
CA ASP A 27 -8.61 13.70 -12.87
C ASP A 27 -8.71 14.47 -11.55
N PHE A 28 -9.83 14.35 -10.85
CA PHE A 28 -9.99 14.97 -9.54
C PHE A 28 -8.97 14.42 -8.56
N ILE A 29 -8.81 13.10 -8.55
CA ILE A 29 -7.83 12.43 -7.67
C ILE A 29 -6.42 12.91 -8.00
N ALA A 30 -6.05 12.94 -9.28
CA ALA A 30 -4.73 13.39 -9.72
C ALA A 30 -4.45 14.82 -9.29
N GLY A 31 -5.46 15.69 -9.35
CA GLY A 31 -5.36 17.07 -8.90
C GLY A 31 -5.15 17.17 -7.38
N SER A 32 -5.87 16.39 -6.60
CA SER A 32 -5.73 16.40 -5.15
C SER A 32 -4.39 15.83 -4.70
N VAL A 33 -3.97 14.71 -5.31
CA VAL A 33 -2.69 14.08 -4.99
C VAL A 33 -1.52 14.90 -5.54
N ASN A 34 -1.79 15.70 -6.55
CA ASN A 34 -0.78 16.49 -7.27
C ASN A 34 0.22 15.57 -7.98
N THR A 35 -0.31 14.66 -8.76
CA THR A 35 0.48 13.70 -9.50
C THR A 35 -0.08 13.49 -10.91
N ASN A 36 0.67 12.76 -11.73
CA ASN A 36 0.29 12.45 -13.09
C ASN A 36 -0.93 11.49 -13.11
N PRO A 37 -1.95 11.77 -13.94
CA PRO A 37 -3.11 10.87 -14.06
C PRO A 37 -2.76 9.42 -14.42
N VAL A 38 -1.64 9.18 -15.09
CA VAL A 38 -1.19 7.82 -15.42
C VAL A 38 -0.89 7.04 -14.15
N ILE A 39 -0.27 7.70 -13.16
CA ILE A 39 0.04 7.07 -11.87
C ILE A 39 -1.26 6.71 -11.14
N ILE A 40 -2.24 7.62 -11.16
CA ILE A 40 -3.54 7.37 -10.52
C ILE A 40 -4.24 6.18 -11.19
N ARG A 41 -4.23 6.10 -12.52
CA ARG A 41 -4.83 4.96 -13.22
C ARG A 41 -4.18 3.64 -12.84
N ARG A 42 -2.85 3.65 -12.68
CA ARG A 42 -2.11 2.46 -12.25
C ARG A 42 -2.50 2.04 -10.84
N ILE A 43 -2.56 3.00 -9.92
CA ILE A 43 -2.99 2.76 -8.54
C ILE A 43 -4.43 2.26 -8.51
N MET A 44 -5.32 2.89 -9.27
CA MET A 44 -6.72 2.45 -9.34
C MET A 44 -6.84 1.02 -9.84
N GLY A 45 -6.02 0.63 -10.81
CA GLY A 45 -5.99 -0.75 -11.30
C GLY A 45 -5.60 -1.74 -10.21
N MET A 46 -4.62 -1.40 -9.39
CA MET A 46 -4.19 -2.23 -8.26
C MET A 46 -5.30 -2.35 -7.21
N LEU A 47 -5.95 -1.23 -6.88
CA LEU A 47 -7.03 -1.22 -5.90
C LEU A 47 -8.26 -2.00 -6.39
N LYS A 48 -8.56 -1.89 -7.68
CA LYS A 48 -9.65 -2.64 -8.30
C LYS A 48 -9.36 -4.15 -8.26
N LYS A 49 -8.15 -4.54 -8.60
CA LYS A 49 -7.74 -5.95 -8.58
C LYS A 49 -7.82 -6.52 -7.17
N ALA A 50 -7.54 -5.70 -6.16
CA ALA A 50 -7.63 -6.11 -4.76
C ALA A 50 -9.07 -6.12 -4.22
N GLY A 51 -10.05 -5.69 -5.02
CA GLY A 51 -11.45 -5.69 -4.62
C GLY A 51 -11.84 -4.54 -3.70
N LEU A 52 -11.08 -3.45 -3.70
CA LEU A 52 -11.34 -2.31 -2.83
C LEU A 52 -12.16 -1.21 -3.50
N VAL A 53 -12.05 -1.08 -4.82
CA VAL A 53 -12.79 -0.06 -5.58
C VAL A 53 -13.40 -0.65 -6.83
N ASP A 54 -14.45 0.01 -7.30
CA ASP A 54 -15.00 -0.21 -8.63
C ASP A 54 -14.93 1.09 -9.41
N VAL A 55 -14.64 0.98 -10.70
CA VAL A 55 -14.55 2.14 -11.60
C VAL A 55 -15.62 1.99 -12.65
N ARG A 56 -16.42 3.04 -12.84
CA ARG A 56 -17.49 3.05 -13.84
C ARG A 56 -16.97 3.59 -15.15
N PRO A 57 -16.82 2.75 -16.19
CA PRO A 57 -16.34 3.22 -17.49
C PRO A 57 -17.32 4.20 -18.11
N GLY A 58 -16.82 5.26 -18.68
CA GLY A 58 -17.60 6.22 -19.48
C GLY A 58 -18.42 7.23 -18.71
N VAL A 59 -18.76 6.99 -17.47
CA VAL A 59 -19.55 7.92 -16.66
C VAL A 59 -18.67 8.70 -15.67
N GLY A 60 -17.43 8.25 -15.53
CA GLY A 60 -16.51 8.82 -14.55
C GLY A 60 -16.95 8.52 -13.13
N GLY A 61 -16.00 8.36 -12.26
CA GLY A 61 -16.28 8.13 -10.87
C GLY A 61 -15.96 6.73 -10.42
N ALA A 62 -15.41 6.68 -9.22
CA ALA A 62 -15.07 5.45 -8.55
C ALA A 62 -15.87 5.33 -7.26
N ALA A 63 -16.12 4.11 -6.84
CA ALA A 63 -16.83 3.83 -5.59
C ALA A 63 -16.07 2.76 -4.82
N LEU A 64 -16.14 2.84 -3.49
CA LEU A 64 -15.59 1.79 -2.64
C LEU A 64 -16.47 0.54 -2.74
N LEU A 65 -15.83 -0.62 -2.78
CA LEU A 65 -16.53 -1.91 -2.73
C LEU A 65 -16.70 -2.42 -1.32
N LYS A 66 -15.99 -1.82 -0.35
CA LYS A 66 -16.10 -2.13 1.07
C LYS A 66 -16.33 -0.85 1.85
N GLU A 67 -17.01 -0.96 2.97
CA GLU A 67 -17.17 0.17 3.88
C GLU A 67 -15.81 0.63 4.41
N PRO A 68 -15.60 1.95 4.60
CA PRO A 68 -14.31 2.44 5.08
C PRO A 68 -13.84 1.83 6.40
N ASP A 69 -14.76 1.41 7.27
CA ASP A 69 -14.42 0.76 8.53
C ASP A 69 -13.94 -0.69 8.34
N ARG A 70 -14.05 -1.21 7.14
CA ARG A 70 -13.59 -2.57 6.78
C ARG A 70 -12.36 -2.58 5.90
N ILE A 71 -11.85 -1.42 5.54
CA ILE A 71 -10.60 -1.30 4.79
C ILE A 71 -9.51 -0.89 5.77
N THR A 72 -8.54 -1.77 5.98
CA THR A 72 -7.40 -1.48 6.86
C THR A 72 -6.22 -0.95 6.05
N LEU A 73 -5.29 -0.31 6.73
CA LEU A 73 -4.03 0.10 6.08
C LEU A 73 -3.26 -1.11 5.55
N LEU A 74 -3.41 -2.27 6.20
CA LEU A 74 -2.79 -3.51 5.71
C LEU A 74 -3.40 -3.92 4.36
N ASP A 75 -4.71 -3.82 4.20
CA ASP A 75 -5.37 -4.11 2.93
C ASP A 75 -4.81 -3.26 1.80
N VAL A 76 -4.62 -1.96 2.07
CA VAL A 76 -4.06 -1.01 1.10
C VAL A 76 -2.61 -1.35 0.79
N TYR A 77 -1.82 -1.63 1.82
CA TYR A 77 -0.43 -2.01 1.66
C TYR A 77 -0.28 -3.23 0.74
N ARG A 78 -1.07 -4.27 1.00
CA ARG A 78 -1.04 -5.49 0.18
C ARG A 78 -1.50 -5.24 -1.25
N ALA A 79 -2.47 -4.36 -1.44
CA ALA A 79 -2.99 -4.05 -2.77
C ALA A 79 -1.92 -3.46 -3.69
N VAL A 80 -1.07 -2.56 -3.18
CA VAL A 80 -0.12 -1.82 -4.00
C VAL A 80 1.30 -2.39 -3.96
N ASN A 81 1.58 -3.33 -3.07
CA ASN A 81 2.92 -3.90 -2.91
C ASN A 81 2.96 -5.40 -3.23
N VAL A 82 1.99 -5.92 -3.98
CA VAL A 82 1.89 -7.35 -4.29
C VAL A 82 3.17 -7.88 -4.96
N ALA A 83 3.74 -7.11 -5.87
CA ALA A 83 4.95 -7.53 -6.59
C ALA A 83 6.21 -7.46 -5.73
N GLU A 84 6.15 -6.80 -4.58
CA GLU A 84 7.28 -6.61 -3.69
C GLU A 84 7.05 -7.25 -2.31
N GLU A 85 6.13 -8.20 -2.26
CA GLU A 85 5.56 -8.75 -1.03
C GLU A 85 6.59 -9.22 -0.02
N ASN A 86 7.72 -9.74 -0.46
CA ASN A 86 8.76 -10.28 0.42
C ASN A 86 10.03 -9.43 0.41
N GLN A 87 9.94 -8.16 -0.03
CA GLN A 87 11.13 -7.34 -0.25
C GLN A 87 11.15 -6.02 0.52
N LEU A 88 10.43 -5.96 1.63
CA LEU A 88 10.48 -4.77 2.48
C LEU A 88 11.90 -4.52 2.96
N PHE A 89 12.61 -5.58 3.33
CA PHE A 89 14.00 -5.52 3.74
C PHE A 89 14.85 -6.32 2.78
N ARG A 90 15.95 -5.73 2.35
CA ARG A 90 16.94 -6.44 1.52
C ARG A 90 18.15 -6.80 2.35
N ILE A 91 18.62 -8.02 2.16
CA ILE A 91 19.83 -8.50 2.78
C ILE A 91 20.86 -8.70 1.68
N HIS A 92 22.10 -8.27 1.93
CA HIS A 92 23.20 -8.50 0.98
C HIS A 92 23.43 -10.01 0.82
N GLU A 93 23.91 -10.38 -0.34
CA GLU A 93 24.13 -11.78 -0.70
C GLU A 93 25.61 -12.10 -0.80
N ASN A 94 25.93 -13.39 -0.87
CA ASN A 94 27.27 -13.90 -1.14
C ASN A 94 28.30 -13.52 -0.09
N SER A 95 27.89 -13.49 1.19
CA SER A 95 28.81 -13.28 2.30
C SER A 95 29.81 -14.42 2.37
N ASN A 96 30.98 -14.13 2.93
CA ASN A 96 32.09 -15.11 3.03
C ASN A 96 31.69 -16.25 3.97
N ILE A 97 31.53 -17.45 3.41
CA ILE A 97 31.11 -18.64 4.15
C ILE A 97 32.20 -19.17 5.08
N ALA A 98 33.49 -18.76 4.88
CA ALA A 98 34.60 -19.14 5.75
C ALA A 98 34.52 -18.38 7.10
N CYS A 99 33.86 -17.23 7.13
CA CYS A 99 33.66 -16.45 8.35
C CYS A 99 32.36 -16.92 9.05
N PRO A 100 32.41 -17.25 10.34
CA PRO A 100 31.19 -17.70 11.06
C PRO A 100 30.05 -16.69 11.01
N VAL A 101 30.35 -15.38 11.07
CA VAL A 101 29.33 -14.35 10.94
C VAL A 101 28.81 -14.29 9.51
N GLY A 102 29.71 -14.24 8.53
CA GLY A 102 29.32 -14.18 7.11
C GLY A 102 28.51 -15.38 6.68
N ARG A 103 28.83 -16.55 7.22
CA ARG A 103 28.10 -17.77 6.90
C ARG A 103 26.67 -17.78 7.43
N ASN A 104 26.42 -17.10 8.55
CA ASN A 104 25.12 -17.15 9.23
C ASN A 104 24.31 -15.86 9.15
N ILE A 105 24.90 -14.74 8.71
CA ILE A 105 24.26 -13.43 8.76
C ILE A 105 22.93 -13.39 8.02
N GLU A 106 22.86 -13.99 6.86
CA GLU A 106 21.64 -13.97 6.04
C GLU A 106 20.48 -14.64 6.76
N ASN A 107 20.68 -15.84 7.30
CA ASN A 107 19.63 -16.58 7.99
C ASN A 107 19.21 -15.88 9.28
N VAL A 108 20.17 -15.36 10.04
CA VAL A 108 19.89 -14.69 11.31
C VAL A 108 19.08 -13.40 11.08
N LEU A 109 19.54 -12.55 10.14
CA LEU A 109 18.83 -11.33 9.83
C LEU A 109 17.46 -11.59 9.20
N GLN A 110 17.37 -12.60 8.33
CA GLN A 110 16.12 -12.91 7.66
C GLN A 110 15.00 -13.21 8.66
N ALA A 111 15.32 -13.98 9.71
CA ALA A 111 14.34 -14.29 10.76
C ALA A 111 13.91 -13.04 11.52
N GLU A 112 14.87 -12.19 11.90
CA GLU A 112 14.58 -10.95 12.62
C GLU A 112 13.77 -9.97 11.78
N LEU A 113 14.13 -9.81 10.51
CA LEU A 113 13.44 -8.87 9.61
C LEU A 113 12.05 -9.37 9.25
N LYS A 114 11.85 -10.68 9.18
CA LYS A 114 10.53 -11.25 8.98
C LYS A 114 9.62 -10.93 10.16
N ASP A 115 10.11 -11.07 11.39
CA ASP A 115 9.34 -10.73 12.59
C ASP A 115 9.02 -9.24 12.62
N ALA A 116 9.95 -8.39 12.22
CA ALA A 116 9.72 -6.95 12.15
C ALA A 116 8.63 -6.61 11.12
N GLN A 117 8.67 -7.28 9.96
CA GLN A 117 7.65 -7.08 8.93
C GLN A 117 6.28 -7.53 9.43
N LEU A 118 6.19 -8.68 10.10
CA LEU A 118 4.93 -9.16 10.66
C LEU A 118 4.38 -8.20 11.71
N ALA A 119 5.25 -7.63 12.54
CA ALA A 119 4.83 -6.64 13.54
C ALA A 119 4.27 -5.38 12.86
N MET A 120 4.90 -4.91 11.79
CA MET A 120 4.42 -3.78 11.02
C MET A 120 3.05 -4.09 10.41
N GLU A 121 2.89 -5.25 9.78
CA GLU A 121 1.62 -5.65 9.17
C GLU A 121 0.52 -5.78 10.21
N HIS A 122 0.84 -6.32 11.37
CA HIS A 122 -0.11 -6.40 12.47
C HIS A 122 -0.60 -5.01 12.90
N ARG A 123 0.32 -4.06 12.99
CA ARG A 123 -0.03 -2.68 13.35
C ARG A 123 -0.89 -2.00 12.25
N LEU A 124 -0.55 -2.21 10.99
CA LEU A 124 -1.33 -1.67 9.88
C LEU A 124 -2.75 -2.23 9.86
N ALA A 125 -2.93 -3.48 10.27
CA ALA A 125 -4.25 -4.12 10.33
C ALA A 125 -5.16 -3.51 11.38
N GLN A 126 -4.62 -2.73 12.32
CA GLN A 126 -5.39 -2.13 13.41
C GLN A 126 -5.97 -0.75 13.07
N THR A 127 -5.57 -0.16 11.95
CA THR A 127 -6.03 1.16 11.54
C THR A 127 -6.90 1.03 10.29
N THR A 128 -8.12 1.56 10.35
CA THR A 128 -9.05 1.54 9.24
C THR A 128 -9.03 2.86 8.46
N LEU A 129 -9.51 2.80 7.23
CA LEU A 129 -9.70 4.00 6.41
C LEU A 129 -10.65 4.99 7.08
N SER A 130 -11.70 4.47 7.73
CA SER A 130 -12.67 5.29 8.46
C SER A 130 -12.00 6.13 9.54
N GLN A 131 -11.08 5.55 10.29
CA GLN A 131 -10.34 6.25 11.34
C GLN A 131 -9.47 7.39 10.78
N LEU A 132 -8.89 7.20 9.60
CA LEU A 132 -8.10 8.23 8.95
C LEU A 132 -9.00 9.36 8.44
N ILE A 133 -10.13 9.03 7.84
CA ILE A 133 -11.06 10.01 7.30
C ILE A 133 -11.52 10.97 8.40
N GLU A 134 -11.80 10.46 9.59
CA GLU A 134 -12.18 11.28 10.73
C GLU A 134 -11.15 12.36 11.08
N LYS A 135 -9.89 12.09 10.81
CA LYS A 135 -8.78 13.00 11.12
C LYS A 135 -8.57 14.08 10.06
N PHE A 136 -9.21 13.97 8.90
CA PHE A 136 -9.06 14.95 7.82
C PHE A 136 -10.06 16.12 7.93
N GLN A 137 -10.94 16.07 8.88
CA GLN A 137 -11.97 17.10 9.09
C GLN A 137 -11.61 18.05 10.23
#